data_00c1c2ed28d0ad95f6832774e613bc6f
#
_entry.id   00c1c2ed28d0ad95f6832774e613bc6f
#
_cell.length_a   1.000
_cell.length_b   1.000
_cell.length_c   1.000
_cell.angle_alpha   90.00
_cell.angle_beta   90.00
_cell.angle_gamma   90.00
#
_symmetry.space_group_name_H-M   'P 1'
#
loop_
_entity.id
_entity.type
_entity.pdbx_description
1 polymer ?
#
loop_
_entity_poly.entity_id
_entity_poly.type
_entity_poly.pdbx_seq_one_letter_code
_entity_poly.pdbx_strand_id
1 'polypeptide(L)'
;MTSSNPGRPGRPLAVITGGSSGIGAAFARRVAAGHDVVLVARRPDRLASVRDELARDHPDGRFDTVTADLSTSDGTGAVVERLARGGVDLLVNNAGAGYHGRFVDEPSDRIAAEVALDCVAVALLTRAALPSMVAAGHGAVVNISSTAAFQPVATMAVYGAAKAFVLSLSEALHVETRDTGVTILAVCPGGTDTGFFDAAGAQFMTRRRSTPDQVVDATLAALRRGRAVEVPGVLNKVSSLGYRFLPRSVIARGSGWSVRAR
;
A
#
# COMPACT_ATOMS: atom_id res chain seq x y z
N MET A 1 8.09 23.59 -19.47
CA MET A 1 9.54 23.34 -19.29
C MET A 1 9.73 22.79 -17.87
N THR A 2 9.65 21.49 -17.68
CA THR A 2 9.82 20.85 -16.37
C THR A 2 11.29 20.48 -16.23
N SER A 3 11.96 21.15 -15.31
CA SER A 3 13.35 20.92 -14.94
C SER A 3 13.53 19.45 -14.51
N SER A 4 14.11 18.65 -15.37
CA SER A 4 14.69 17.35 -15.03
C SER A 4 15.96 17.63 -14.21
N ASN A 5 15.81 17.68 -12.88
CA ASN A 5 16.95 17.80 -12.00
C ASN A 5 17.39 16.37 -11.64
N PRO A 6 18.54 15.88 -12.14
CA PRO A 6 19.08 14.58 -11.72
C PRO A 6 19.37 14.66 -10.22
N GLY A 7 18.93 13.64 -9.47
CA GLY A 7 19.17 13.54 -8.04
C GLY A 7 20.63 13.82 -7.67
N ARG A 8 20.89 14.36 -6.50
CA ARG A 8 22.25 14.41 -5.95
C ARG A 8 22.79 12.99 -5.97
N PRO A 9 24.03 12.76 -6.45
CA PRO A 9 24.66 11.46 -6.31
C PRO A 9 24.65 11.10 -4.81
N GLY A 10 23.86 10.10 -4.41
CA GLY A 10 23.93 9.55 -3.07
C GLY A 10 22.65 9.37 -2.27
N ARG A 11 21.51 10.03 -2.57
CA ARG A 11 20.25 9.75 -1.84
C ARG A 11 19.31 8.87 -2.66
N PRO A 12 18.89 7.69 -2.11
CA PRO A 12 17.90 6.83 -2.76
C PRO A 12 16.53 7.53 -2.86
N LEU A 13 15.73 7.13 -3.84
CA LEU A 13 14.41 7.70 -4.10
C LEU A 13 13.30 6.75 -3.67
N ALA A 14 12.39 7.23 -2.85
CA ALA A 14 11.15 6.55 -2.51
C ALA A 14 9.95 7.18 -3.23
N VAL A 15 9.07 6.36 -3.80
CA VAL A 15 7.77 6.76 -4.35
C VAL A 15 6.67 6.12 -3.50
N ILE A 16 5.76 6.94 -2.93
CA ILE A 16 4.76 6.48 -1.96
C ILE A 16 3.37 6.91 -2.43
N THR A 17 2.54 5.92 -2.78
CA THR A 17 1.14 6.18 -3.12
C THR A 17 0.27 6.26 -1.87
N GLY A 18 -0.78 7.09 -1.89
CA GLY A 18 -1.56 7.40 -0.71
C GLY A 18 -0.77 8.17 0.35
N GLY A 19 0.29 8.90 -0.07
CA GLY A 19 1.25 9.59 0.80
C GLY A 19 0.70 10.80 1.57
N SER A 20 -0.56 11.16 1.39
CA SER A 20 -1.18 12.35 2.01
C SER A 20 -1.77 12.11 3.40
N SER A 21 -1.79 10.87 3.91
CA SER A 21 -2.35 10.53 5.23
C SER A 21 -2.02 9.10 5.66
N GLY A 22 -2.36 8.75 6.90
CA GLY A 22 -2.30 7.39 7.43
C GLY A 22 -0.95 6.71 7.27
N ILE A 23 -0.97 5.44 6.84
CA ILE A 23 0.24 4.63 6.68
C ILE A 23 1.20 5.25 5.65
N GLY A 24 0.69 5.80 4.53
CA GLY A 24 1.56 6.42 3.50
C GLY A 24 2.31 7.64 4.00
N ALA A 25 1.67 8.53 4.74
CA ALA A 25 2.35 9.68 5.36
C ALA A 25 3.34 9.25 6.45
N ALA A 26 3.00 8.23 7.26
CA ALA A 26 3.93 7.67 8.24
C ALA A 26 5.16 7.03 7.57
N PHE A 27 4.98 6.34 6.44
CA PHE A 27 6.10 5.87 5.63
C PHE A 27 7.00 7.01 5.17
N ALA A 28 6.39 8.06 4.61
CA ALA A 28 7.14 9.22 4.12
C ALA A 28 8.02 9.83 5.23
N ARG A 29 7.44 10.08 6.41
CA ARG A 29 8.20 10.59 7.58
C ARG A 29 9.35 9.67 7.97
N ARG A 30 9.13 8.37 7.98
CA ARG A 30 10.12 7.40 8.43
C ARG A 30 11.28 7.24 7.45
N VAL A 31 11.03 7.32 6.14
CA VAL A 31 12.07 7.14 5.13
C VAL A 31 12.78 8.44 4.74
N ALA A 32 12.18 9.61 5.02
CA ALA A 32 12.71 10.93 4.64
C ALA A 32 14.11 11.21 5.20
N ALA A 33 14.48 10.61 6.33
CA ALA A 33 15.83 10.75 6.89
C ALA A 33 16.92 10.22 5.92
N GLY A 34 16.61 9.22 5.11
CA GLY A 34 17.57 8.56 4.21
C GLY A 34 17.21 8.62 2.72
N HIS A 35 16.00 9.07 2.36
CA HIS A 35 15.50 9.07 0.98
C HIS A 35 15.01 10.44 0.56
N ASP A 36 15.13 10.73 -0.72
CA ASP A 36 14.27 11.68 -1.40
C ASP A 36 12.91 11.02 -1.59
N VAL A 37 11.80 11.80 -1.51
CA VAL A 37 10.46 11.20 -1.52
C VAL A 37 9.55 11.88 -2.54
N VAL A 38 8.87 11.07 -3.34
CA VAL A 38 7.74 11.51 -4.18
C VAL A 38 6.44 10.98 -3.56
N LEU A 39 5.58 11.89 -3.15
CA LEU A 39 4.26 11.60 -2.59
C LEU A 39 3.21 11.61 -3.71
N VAL A 40 2.42 10.54 -3.81
CA VAL A 40 1.33 10.43 -4.79
C VAL A 40 -0.01 10.33 -4.09
N ALA A 41 -0.95 11.23 -4.38
CA ALA A 41 -2.34 11.15 -3.90
C ALA A 41 -3.26 12.09 -4.70
N ARG A 42 -4.57 12.05 -4.41
CA ARG A 42 -5.58 12.86 -5.11
C ARG A 42 -5.69 14.31 -4.61
N ARG A 43 -5.31 14.57 -3.36
CA ARG A 43 -5.53 15.88 -2.70
C ARG A 43 -4.24 16.69 -2.64
N PRO A 44 -4.10 17.72 -3.50
CA PRO A 44 -2.86 18.49 -3.61
C PRO A 44 -2.54 19.28 -2.33
N ASP A 45 -3.54 19.79 -1.64
CA ASP A 45 -3.41 20.53 -0.37
C ASP A 45 -2.76 19.67 0.72
N ARG A 46 -3.26 18.43 0.88
CA ARG A 46 -2.71 17.49 1.86
C ARG A 46 -1.33 16.96 1.48
N LEU A 47 -1.08 16.76 0.18
CA LEU A 47 0.25 16.41 -0.30
C LEU A 47 1.26 17.52 0.00
N ALA A 48 0.89 18.77 -0.26
CA ALA A 48 1.72 19.93 0.04
C ALA A 48 2.02 20.02 1.55
N SER A 49 1.02 19.82 2.40
CA SER A 49 1.20 19.83 3.85
C SER A 49 2.23 18.79 4.33
N VAL A 50 2.15 17.55 3.84
CA VAL A 50 3.12 16.50 4.20
C VAL A 50 4.48 16.81 3.61
N ARG A 51 4.59 17.24 2.35
CA ARG A 51 5.84 17.65 1.72
C ARG A 51 6.56 18.74 2.52
N ASP A 52 5.82 19.79 2.93
CA ASP A 52 6.39 20.94 3.64
C ASP A 52 6.84 20.55 5.08
N GLU A 53 6.13 19.60 5.71
CA GLU A 53 6.56 18.98 6.96
C GLU A 53 7.90 18.25 6.76
N LEU A 54 8.00 17.37 5.75
CA LEU A 54 9.22 16.63 5.46
C LEU A 54 10.40 17.54 5.13
N ALA A 55 10.16 18.62 4.35
CA ALA A 55 11.20 19.57 3.96
C ALA A 55 11.73 20.37 5.17
N ARG A 56 10.86 20.66 6.14
CA ARG A 56 11.25 21.33 7.39
C ARG A 56 12.09 20.42 8.28
N ASP A 57 11.68 19.17 8.41
CA ASP A 57 12.32 18.22 9.31
C ASP A 57 13.60 17.60 8.72
N HIS A 58 13.72 17.60 7.39
CA HIS A 58 14.85 17.03 6.63
C HIS A 58 15.32 17.99 5.51
N PRO A 59 15.98 19.10 5.83
CA PRO A 59 16.32 20.14 4.87
C PRO A 59 17.28 19.68 3.75
N ASP A 60 18.01 18.59 3.96
CA ASP A 60 18.90 17.99 2.94
C ASP A 60 18.18 17.07 1.95
N GLY A 61 16.92 16.71 2.19
CA GLY A 61 16.10 15.86 1.35
C GLY A 61 15.36 16.64 0.26
N ARG A 62 14.95 15.93 -0.80
CA ARG A 62 14.04 16.45 -1.83
C ARG A 62 12.70 15.77 -1.72
N PHE A 63 11.65 16.57 -1.66
CA PHE A 63 10.29 16.11 -1.45
C PHE A 63 9.38 16.70 -2.53
N ASP A 64 8.90 15.82 -3.42
CA ASP A 64 8.04 16.18 -4.52
C ASP A 64 6.64 15.58 -4.35
N THR A 65 5.67 16.11 -5.09
CA THR A 65 4.29 15.61 -5.08
C THR A 65 3.79 15.35 -6.49
N VAL A 66 3.00 14.30 -6.65
CA VAL A 66 2.25 13.99 -7.88
C VAL A 66 0.77 13.88 -7.51
N THR A 67 -0.03 14.83 -8.00
CA THR A 67 -1.47 14.76 -7.85
C THR A 67 -2.04 13.82 -8.91
N ALA A 68 -2.51 12.65 -8.49
CA ALA A 68 -3.06 11.64 -9.39
C ALA A 68 -4.17 10.83 -8.71
N ASP A 69 -5.24 10.52 -9.46
CA ASP A 69 -6.25 9.54 -9.07
C ASP A 69 -5.91 8.19 -9.69
N LEU A 70 -5.37 7.29 -8.86
CA LEU A 70 -4.96 5.96 -9.29
C LEU A 70 -6.14 5.01 -9.58
N SER A 71 -7.38 5.43 -9.38
CA SER A 71 -8.56 4.70 -9.86
C SER A 71 -8.87 4.95 -11.34
N THR A 72 -8.15 5.88 -11.97
CA THR A 72 -8.29 6.22 -13.40
C THR A 72 -7.07 5.77 -14.19
N SER A 73 -7.25 5.49 -15.48
CA SER A 73 -6.17 5.16 -16.41
C SER A 73 -5.13 6.27 -16.52
N ASP A 74 -5.60 7.53 -16.62
CA ASP A 74 -4.72 8.69 -16.78
C ASP A 74 -3.88 8.94 -15.54
N GLY A 75 -4.49 8.87 -14.35
CA GLY A 75 -3.77 9.04 -13.09
C GLY A 75 -2.75 7.93 -12.86
N THR A 76 -3.11 6.67 -13.13
CA THR A 76 -2.17 5.56 -13.05
C THR A 76 -1.08 5.69 -14.12
N GLY A 77 -1.42 6.05 -15.36
CA GLY A 77 -0.48 6.27 -16.46
C GLY A 77 0.59 7.30 -16.13
N ALA A 78 0.22 8.44 -15.56
CA ALA A 78 1.16 9.49 -15.15
C ALA A 78 2.21 8.99 -14.14
N VAL A 79 1.80 8.15 -13.19
CA VAL A 79 2.73 7.56 -12.21
C VAL A 79 3.58 6.45 -12.82
N VAL A 80 3.00 5.62 -13.72
CA VAL A 80 3.73 4.60 -14.50
C VAL A 80 4.87 5.25 -15.29
N GLU A 81 4.59 6.35 -16.01
CA GLU A 81 5.62 7.10 -16.75
C GLU A 81 6.72 7.63 -15.83
N ARG A 82 6.36 8.11 -14.63
CA ARG A 82 7.36 8.57 -13.65
C ARG A 82 8.26 7.43 -13.17
N LEU A 83 7.69 6.26 -12.91
CA LEU A 83 8.43 5.07 -12.47
C LEU A 83 9.29 4.49 -13.59
N ALA A 84 8.80 4.47 -14.82
CA ALA A 84 9.52 3.95 -15.98
C ALA A 84 10.79 4.73 -16.32
N ARG A 85 10.93 5.99 -15.86
CA ARG A 85 12.18 6.76 -15.99
C ARG A 85 13.32 6.19 -15.12
N GLY A 86 13.03 5.27 -14.23
CA GLY A 86 14.01 4.63 -13.36
C GLY A 86 14.44 5.48 -12.15
N GLY A 87 15.48 4.97 -11.48
CA GLY A 87 16.08 5.64 -10.31
C GLY A 87 15.20 5.60 -9.05
N VAL A 88 14.25 4.67 -8.98
CA VAL A 88 13.42 4.45 -7.79
C VAL A 88 13.97 3.25 -7.02
N ASP A 89 14.32 3.49 -5.75
CA ASP A 89 14.87 2.47 -4.87
C ASP A 89 13.82 1.83 -3.97
N LEU A 90 12.75 2.58 -3.65
CA LEU A 90 11.62 2.11 -2.85
C LEU A 90 10.29 2.55 -3.47
N LEU A 91 9.46 1.60 -3.86
CA LEU A 91 8.06 1.85 -4.21
C LEU A 91 7.16 1.36 -3.07
N VAL A 92 6.29 2.23 -2.56
CA VAL A 92 5.25 1.87 -1.59
C VAL A 92 3.87 2.03 -2.22
N ASN A 93 3.27 0.93 -2.65
CA ASN A 93 1.89 0.86 -3.11
C ASN A 93 0.96 0.79 -1.88
N ASN A 94 0.60 1.97 -1.37
CA ASN A 94 -0.23 2.10 -0.17
C ASN A 94 -1.61 2.71 -0.46
N ALA A 95 -1.78 3.43 -1.56
CA ALA A 95 -3.11 3.93 -1.93
C ALA A 95 -4.11 2.78 -2.00
N GLY A 96 -5.28 2.98 -1.45
CA GLY A 96 -6.33 1.97 -1.44
C GLY A 96 -7.64 2.55 -0.95
N ALA A 97 -8.74 1.89 -1.28
CA ALA A 97 -10.09 2.21 -0.86
C ALA A 97 -10.81 0.94 -0.40
N GLY A 98 -11.99 1.10 0.16
CA GLY A 98 -12.87 0.01 0.48
C GLY A 98 -14.29 0.52 0.67
N TYR A 99 -15.25 -0.36 0.47
CA TYR A 99 -16.66 -0.12 0.75
C TYR A 99 -17.18 -1.15 1.74
N HIS A 100 -17.92 -0.66 2.73
CA HIS A 100 -18.66 -1.51 3.65
C HIS A 100 -20.16 -1.40 3.36
N GLY A 101 -20.76 -2.49 2.96
CA GLY A 101 -22.17 -2.61 2.63
C GLY A 101 -22.47 -3.97 1.98
N ARG A 102 -23.74 -4.23 1.71
CA ARG A 102 -24.10 -5.43 0.94
C ARG A 102 -23.67 -5.24 -0.51
N PHE A 103 -23.09 -6.27 -1.12
CA PHE A 103 -22.61 -6.21 -2.50
C PHE A 103 -23.71 -5.80 -3.50
N VAL A 104 -24.95 -6.24 -3.26
CA VAL A 104 -26.11 -5.89 -4.11
C VAL A 104 -26.44 -4.38 -4.09
N ASP A 105 -26.02 -3.68 -3.05
CA ASP A 105 -26.29 -2.24 -2.86
C ASP A 105 -25.07 -1.38 -3.26
N GLU A 106 -23.94 -1.99 -3.61
CA GLU A 106 -22.72 -1.27 -3.99
C GLU A 106 -22.81 -0.75 -5.42
N PRO A 107 -22.59 0.56 -5.67
CA PRO A 107 -22.60 1.13 -7.00
C PRO A 107 -21.51 0.51 -7.92
N SER A 108 -21.87 0.19 -9.16
CA SER A 108 -20.95 -0.49 -10.09
C SER A 108 -19.72 0.34 -10.45
N ASP A 109 -19.83 1.66 -10.53
CA ASP A 109 -18.72 2.59 -10.74
C ASP A 109 -17.76 2.58 -9.56
N ARG A 110 -18.27 2.44 -8.34
CA ARG A 110 -17.46 2.30 -7.13
C ARG A 110 -16.68 0.98 -7.11
N ILE A 111 -17.33 -0.13 -7.47
CA ILE A 111 -16.67 -1.44 -7.64
C ILE A 111 -15.52 -1.32 -8.65
N ALA A 112 -15.79 -0.73 -9.82
CA ALA A 112 -14.79 -0.56 -10.86
C ALA A 112 -13.61 0.30 -10.39
N ALA A 113 -13.88 1.41 -9.70
CA ALA A 113 -12.85 2.29 -9.15
C ALA A 113 -12.02 1.61 -8.05
N GLU A 114 -12.63 0.80 -7.19
CA GLU A 114 -11.92 0.04 -6.14
C GLU A 114 -10.99 -1.01 -6.74
N VAL A 115 -11.46 -1.78 -7.73
CA VAL A 115 -10.63 -2.76 -8.44
C VAL A 115 -9.51 -2.08 -9.22
N ALA A 116 -9.79 -0.96 -9.89
CA ALA A 116 -8.77 -0.19 -10.60
C ALA A 116 -7.67 0.31 -9.65
N LEU A 117 -8.05 0.86 -8.48
CA LEU A 117 -7.11 1.38 -7.49
C LEU A 117 -6.32 0.26 -6.78
N ASP A 118 -7.04 -0.74 -6.25
CA ASP A 118 -6.45 -1.71 -5.32
C ASP A 118 -5.81 -2.93 -6.03
N CYS A 119 -6.10 -3.15 -7.32
CA CYS A 119 -5.51 -4.24 -8.10
C CYS A 119 -4.71 -3.72 -9.30
N VAL A 120 -5.37 -3.02 -10.23
CA VAL A 120 -4.76 -2.64 -11.51
C VAL A 120 -3.60 -1.67 -11.28
N ALA A 121 -3.81 -0.60 -10.52
CA ALA A 121 -2.76 0.36 -10.23
C ALA A 121 -1.56 -0.32 -9.54
N VAL A 122 -1.78 -1.15 -8.52
CA VAL A 122 -0.71 -1.87 -7.81
C VAL A 122 0.13 -2.72 -8.78
N ALA A 123 -0.53 -3.47 -9.66
CA ALA A 123 0.16 -4.31 -10.64
C ALA A 123 0.97 -3.48 -11.64
N LEU A 124 0.37 -2.43 -12.22
CA LEU A 124 1.01 -1.57 -13.22
C LEU A 124 2.18 -0.76 -12.64
N LEU A 125 2.03 -0.18 -11.45
CA LEU A 125 3.10 0.56 -10.79
C LEU A 125 4.25 -0.36 -10.40
N THR A 126 3.97 -1.55 -9.87
CA THR A 126 4.99 -2.56 -9.57
C THR A 126 5.73 -2.96 -10.86
N ARG A 127 4.99 -3.27 -11.95
CA ARG A 127 5.58 -3.61 -13.24
C ARG A 127 6.45 -2.49 -13.83
N ALA A 128 6.08 -1.22 -13.62
CA ALA A 128 6.83 -0.07 -14.12
C ALA A 128 8.15 0.14 -13.37
N ALA A 129 8.19 -0.12 -12.06
CA ALA A 129 9.40 0.06 -11.25
C ALA A 129 10.40 -1.09 -11.39
N LEU A 130 9.92 -2.33 -11.54
CA LEU A 130 10.76 -3.53 -11.48
C LEU A 130 11.92 -3.58 -12.48
N PRO A 131 11.78 -3.24 -13.78
CA PRO A 131 12.88 -3.38 -14.72
C PRO A 131 14.12 -2.57 -14.35
N SER A 132 13.95 -1.35 -13.87
CA SER A 132 15.08 -0.50 -13.45
C SER A 132 15.71 -0.99 -12.15
N MET A 133 14.93 -1.48 -11.19
CA MET A 133 15.42 -2.07 -9.95
C MET A 133 16.22 -3.35 -10.22
N VAL A 134 15.70 -4.24 -11.07
CA VAL A 134 16.39 -5.48 -11.47
C VAL A 134 17.71 -5.17 -12.20
N ALA A 135 17.69 -4.21 -13.12
CA ALA A 135 18.90 -3.78 -13.83
C ALA A 135 19.95 -3.16 -12.90
N ALA A 136 19.50 -2.46 -11.84
CA ALA A 136 20.38 -1.88 -10.83
C ALA A 136 20.90 -2.93 -9.81
N GLY A 137 20.29 -4.11 -9.74
CA GLY A 137 20.64 -5.14 -8.75
C GLY A 137 20.21 -4.81 -7.32
N HIS A 138 19.34 -3.82 -7.12
CA HIS A 138 18.80 -3.44 -5.83
C HIS A 138 17.46 -2.72 -5.97
N GLY A 139 16.70 -2.67 -4.88
CA GLY A 139 15.42 -1.97 -4.79
C GLY A 139 14.42 -2.74 -3.94
N ALA A 140 13.33 -2.08 -3.58
CA ALA A 140 12.26 -2.70 -2.84
C ALA A 140 10.88 -2.21 -3.30
N VAL A 141 9.92 -3.13 -3.34
CA VAL A 141 8.50 -2.81 -3.53
C VAL A 141 7.72 -3.30 -2.32
N VAL A 142 7.00 -2.39 -1.68
CA VAL A 142 6.10 -2.67 -0.57
C VAL A 142 4.68 -2.53 -1.06
N ASN A 143 3.91 -3.60 -1.04
CA ASN A 143 2.51 -3.59 -1.40
C ASN A 143 1.65 -3.71 -0.13
N ILE A 144 0.85 -2.69 0.18
CA ILE A 144 -0.04 -2.71 1.34
C ILE A 144 -1.30 -3.50 1.00
N SER A 145 -1.33 -4.74 1.51
CA SER A 145 -2.49 -5.62 1.53
C SER A 145 -3.30 -5.39 2.83
N SER A 146 -3.84 -6.44 3.42
CA SER A 146 -4.62 -6.43 4.66
C SER A 146 -4.71 -7.83 5.25
N THR A 147 -5.03 -7.95 6.55
CA THR A 147 -5.49 -9.24 7.11
C THR A 147 -6.77 -9.75 6.43
N ALA A 148 -7.54 -8.89 5.78
CA ALA A 148 -8.67 -9.26 4.92
C ALA A 148 -8.27 -10.16 3.73
N ALA A 149 -7.01 -10.17 3.33
CA ALA A 149 -6.50 -11.02 2.24
C ALA A 149 -6.55 -12.52 2.56
N PHE A 150 -6.54 -12.89 3.84
CA PHE A 150 -6.49 -14.29 4.25
C PHE A 150 -7.86 -14.96 4.33
N GLN A 151 -8.95 -14.19 4.19
CA GLN A 151 -10.32 -14.71 4.38
C GLN A 151 -11.34 -13.97 3.49
N PRO A 152 -12.46 -14.61 3.13
CA PRO A 152 -13.61 -13.89 2.59
C PRO A 152 -14.17 -12.92 3.63
N VAL A 153 -14.43 -11.67 3.23
CA VAL A 153 -14.99 -10.64 4.13
C VAL A 153 -16.39 -10.25 3.64
N ALA A 154 -17.42 -10.79 4.28
CA ALA A 154 -18.79 -10.39 3.98
C ALA A 154 -18.96 -8.89 4.23
N THR A 155 -19.76 -8.21 3.44
CA THR A 155 -19.99 -6.75 3.43
C THR A 155 -18.77 -5.88 3.03
N MET A 156 -17.64 -6.52 2.71
CA MET A 156 -16.45 -5.90 2.10
C MET A 156 -15.86 -6.86 1.05
N ALA A 157 -16.74 -7.41 0.19
CA ALA A 157 -16.37 -8.51 -0.70
C ALA A 157 -15.30 -8.10 -1.72
N VAL A 158 -15.44 -6.93 -2.35
CA VAL A 158 -14.48 -6.40 -3.33
C VAL A 158 -13.15 -6.12 -2.66
N TYR A 159 -13.16 -5.42 -1.52
CA TYR A 159 -11.96 -5.13 -0.74
C TYR A 159 -11.18 -6.38 -0.35
N GLY A 160 -11.85 -7.38 0.24
CA GLY A 160 -11.20 -8.63 0.63
C GLY A 160 -10.58 -9.36 -0.55
N ALA A 161 -11.28 -9.42 -1.69
CA ALA A 161 -10.78 -10.01 -2.93
C ALA A 161 -9.58 -9.23 -3.50
N ALA A 162 -9.65 -7.90 -3.52
CA ALA A 162 -8.55 -7.05 -3.99
C ALA A 162 -7.29 -7.20 -3.11
N LYS A 163 -7.44 -7.26 -1.79
CA LYS A 163 -6.30 -7.47 -0.88
C LYS A 163 -5.71 -8.89 -0.99
N ALA A 164 -6.52 -9.89 -1.31
CA ALA A 164 -6.03 -11.24 -1.64
C ALA A 164 -5.25 -11.25 -2.97
N PHE A 165 -5.70 -10.49 -3.98
CA PHE A 165 -4.94 -10.29 -5.22
C PHE A 165 -3.57 -9.69 -4.94
N VAL A 166 -3.50 -8.60 -4.16
CA VAL A 166 -2.23 -7.93 -3.80
C VAL A 166 -1.28 -8.87 -3.07
N LEU A 167 -1.79 -9.66 -2.12
CA LEU A 167 -1.00 -10.65 -1.38
C LEU A 167 -0.41 -11.69 -2.33
N SER A 168 -1.25 -12.34 -3.14
CA SER A 168 -0.83 -13.40 -4.07
C SER A 168 0.15 -12.91 -5.12
N LEU A 169 -0.10 -11.72 -5.72
CA LEU A 169 0.81 -11.08 -6.65
C LEU A 169 2.18 -10.83 -6.02
N SER A 170 2.20 -10.29 -4.81
CA SER A 170 3.45 -9.95 -4.11
C SER A 170 4.27 -11.19 -3.75
N GLU A 171 3.62 -12.28 -3.30
CA GLU A 171 4.29 -13.55 -2.99
C GLU A 171 4.92 -14.16 -4.25
N ALA A 172 4.20 -14.14 -5.39
CA ALA A 172 4.73 -14.63 -6.65
C ALA A 172 5.94 -13.81 -7.12
N LEU A 173 5.81 -12.49 -7.14
CA LEU A 173 6.88 -11.58 -7.55
C LEU A 173 8.10 -11.66 -6.62
N HIS A 174 7.90 -11.88 -5.31
CA HIS A 174 9.01 -12.11 -4.38
C HIS A 174 9.87 -13.31 -4.78
N VAL A 175 9.24 -14.40 -5.23
CA VAL A 175 9.96 -15.59 -5.71
C VAL A 175 10.66 -15.31 -7.05
N GLU A 176 9.99 -14.60 -7.97
CA GLU A 176 10.57 -14.25 -9.28
C GLU A 176 11.80 -13.33 -9.17
N THR A 177 11.84 -12.46 -8.13
CA THR A 177 12.90 -11.45 -7.98
C THR A 177 14.02 -11.86 -7.00
N ARG A 178 13.96 -13.02 -6.35
CA ARG A 178 14.87 -13.40 -5.25
C ARG A 178 16.37 -13.35 -5.59
N ASP A 179 16.72 -13.62 -6.85
CA ASP A 179 18.12 -13.66 -7.30
C ASP A 179 18.55 -12.35 -8.00
N THR A 180 17.71 -11.30 -7.94
CA THR A 180 17.95 -10.03 -8.64
C THR A 180 18.43 -8.90 -7.72
N GLY A 181 18.50 -9.12 -6.41
CA GLY A 181 18.75 -8.09 -5.42
C GLY A 181 17.53 -7.21 -5.06
N VAL A 182 16.35 -7.47 -5.69
CA VAL A 182 15.11 -6.73 -5.44
C VAL A 182 14.23 -7.47 -4.44
N THR A 183 13.69 -6.75 -3.45
CA THR A 183 12.78 -7.32 -2.45
C THR A 183 11.35 -6.87 -2.72
N ILE A 184 10.43 -7.83 -2.86
CA ILE A 184 8.98 -7.57 -2.90
C ILE A 184 8.38 -8.00 -1.57
N LEU A 185 7.65 -7.11 -0.90
CA LEU A 185 7.03 -7.38 0.40
C LEU A 185 5.54 -7.06 0.38
N ALA A 186 4.70 -8.03 0.66
CA ALA A 186 3.30 -7.80 1.03
C ALA A 186 3.20 -7.47 2.52
N VAL A 187 2.56 -6.37 2.86
CA VAL A 187 2.24 -6.03 4.24
C VAL A 187 0.76 -6.19 4.46
N CYS A 188 0.38 -6.98 5.45
CA CYS A 188 -1.02 -7.30 5.77
C CYS A 188 -1.42 -6.74 7.15
N PRO A 189 -1.63 -5.41 7.28
CA PRO A 189 -2.07 -4.82 8.54
C PRO A 189 -3.46 -5.33 8.92
N GLY A 190 -3.72 -5.41 10.23
CA GLY A 190 -5.06 -5.41 10.79
C GLY A 190 -5.66 -4.00 10.80
N GLY A 191 -6.68 -3.78 11.61
CA GLY A 191 -7.23 -2.45 11.81
C GLY A 191 -6.13 -1.46 12.23
N THR A 192 -5.98 -0.39 11.44
CA THR A 192 -4.99 0.67 11.68
C THR A 192 -5.72 2.00 11.84
N ASP A 193 -5.27 2.82 12.77
CA ASP A 193 -5.88 4.12 13.05
C ASP A 193 -5.55 5.13 11.95
N THR A 194 -6.42 5.13 10.94
CA THR A 194 -6.35 5.98 9.75
C THR A 194 -7.76 6.40 9.37
N GLY A 195 -7.90 7.37 8.47
CA GLY A 195 -9.21 7.72 7.92
C GLY A 195 -9.84 6.68 6.97
N PHE A 196 -9.24 5.49 6.83
CA PHE A 196 -9.73 4.44 5.93
C PHE A 196 -11.12 3.93 6.31
N PHE A 197 -11.31 3.61 7.60
CA PHE A 197 -12.59 3.06 8.08
C PHE A 197 -13.74 4.07 8.00
N ASP A 198 -13.44 5.36 8.19
CA ASP A 198 -14.43 6.43 8.04
C ASP A 198 -14.84 6.56 6.57
N ALA A 199 -13.86 6.54 5.65
CA ALA A 199 -14.11 6.62 4.21
C ALA A 199 -14.84 5.37 3.67
N ALA A 200 -14.59 4.19 4.25
CA ALA A 200 -15.21 2.93 3.88
C ALA A 200 -16.63 2.76 4.46
N GLY A 201 -17.06 3.59 5.42
CA GLY A 201 -18.31 3.41 6.15
C GLY A 201 -18.29 2.27 7.19
N ALA A 202 -17.08 1.88 7.65
CA ALA A 202 -16.84 0.74 8.54
C ALA A 202 -16.38 1.16 9.95
N GLN A 203 -16.91 2.23 10.49
CA GLN A 203 -16.50 2.83 11.78
C GLN A 203 -16.62 1.88 12.98
N PHE A 204 -17.49 0.87 12.92
CA PHE A 204 -17.67 -0.13 13.98
C PHE A 204 -16.48 -1.08 14.14
N MET A 205 -15.58 -1.17 13.16
CA MET A 205 -14.36 -2.01 13.20
C MET A 205 -13.24 -1.38 14.04
N THR A 206 -13.59 -0.75 15.17
CA THR A 206 -12.67 0.15 15.90
C THR A 206 -11.92 -0.48 17.07
N ARG A 207 -12.17 -1.73 17.41
CA ARG A 207 -11.52 -2.37 18.58
C ARG A 207 -10.09 -2.79 18.27
N ARG A 208 -9.11 -2.22 19.01
CA ARG A 208 -7.66 -2.51 18.94
C ARG A 208 -7.03 -2.22 17.57
N ARG A 209 -6.88 -0.94 17.25
CA ARG A 209 -6.14 -0.50 16.07
C ARG A 209 -4.66 -0.36 16.38
N SER A 210 -3.83 -0.74 15.41
CA SER A 210 -2.41 -0.36 15.39
C SER A 210 -2.27 1.09 14.95
N THR A 211 -1.19 1.76 15.37
CA THR A 211 -0.86 3.06 14.79
C THR A 211 -0.19 2.88 13.42
N PRO A 212 -0.27 3.88 12.52
CA PRO A 212 0.47 3.86 11.26
C PRO A 212 1.98 3.61 11.46
N ASP A 213 2.60 4.21 12.47
CA ASP A 213 4.02 4.05 12.78
C ASP A 213 4.38 2.60 13.14
N GLN A 214 3.55 1.92 13.92
CA GLN A 214 3.74 0.50 14.24
C GLN A 214 3.74 -0.37 12.99
N VAL A 215 2.86 -0.07 12.01
CA VAL A 215 2.82 -0.78 10.73
C VAL A 215 4.10 -0.52 9.94
N VAL A 216 4.55 0.74 9.87
CA VAL A 216 5.77 1.13 9.16
C VAL A 216 7.01 0.48 9.78
N ASP A 217 7.15 0.51 11.11
CA ASP A 217 8.28 -0.10 11.81
C ASP A 217 8.38 -1.61 11.56
N ALA A 218 7.23 -2.30 11.63
CA ALA A 218 7.17 -3.72 11.31
C ALA A 218 7.55 -4.01 9.84
N THR A 219 7.10 -3.15 8.92
CA THR A 219 7.41 -3.25 7.50
C THR A 219 8.89 -3.07 7.21
N LEU A 220 9.51 -2.03 7.73
CA LEU A 220 10.93 -1.77 7.53
C LEU A 220 11.80 -2.87 8.17
N ALA A 221 11.37 -3.41 9.32
CA ALA A 221 12.03 -4.57 9.92
C ALA A 221 11.90 -5.84 9.05
N ALA A 222 10.75 -6.04 8.39
CA ALA A 222 10.54 -7.16 7.48
C ALA A 222 11.36 -7.03 6.19
N LEU A 223 11.45 -5.83 5.61
CA LEU A 223 12.30 -5.53 4.45
C LEU A 223 13.76 -5.88 4.73
N ARG A 224 14.31 -5.42 5.86
CA ARG A 224 15.70 -5.75 6.25
C ARG A 224 15.97 -7.25 6.39
N ARG A 225 14.92 -8.05 6.62
CA ARG A 225 15.01 -9.53 6.74
C ARG A 225 14.69 -10.24 5.43
N GLY A 226 14.45 -9.53 4.33
CA GLY A 226 14.07 -10.12 3.04
C GLY A 226 12.79 -10.95 3.09
N ARG A 227 11.78 -10.54 3.87
CA ARG A 227 10.53 -11.29 3.98
C ARG A 227 9.61 -11.05 2.77
N ALA A 228 8.88 -12.10 2.36
CA ALA A 228 7.82 -11.97 1.35
C ALA A 228 6.53 -11.35 1.91
N VAL A 229 6.20 -11.69 3.17
CA VAL A 229 4.96 -11.25 3.83
C VAL A 229 5.26 -10.81 5.26
N GLU A 230 4.66 -9.69 5.67
CA GLU A 230 4.61 -9.26 7.07
C GLU A 230 3.18 -8.96 7.51
N VAL A 231 2.81 -9.51 8.64
CA VAL A 231 1.54 -9.25 9.32
C VAL A 231 1.84 -8.51 10.63
N PRO A 232 1.68 -7.17 10.68
CA PRO A 232 1.94 -6.40 11.88
C PRO A 232 1.02 -6.79 13.05
N GLY A 233 1.61 -7.00 14.22
CA GLY A 233 0.91 -7.36 15.45
C GLY A 233 0.74 -8.87 15.66
N VAL A 234 1.06 -9.34 16.86
CA VAL A 234 1.09 -10.78 17.20
C VAL A 234 -0.29 -11.42 17.04
N LEU A 235 -1.37 -10.74 17.48
CA LEU A 235 -2.73 -11.27 17.35
C LEU A 235 -3.16 -11.41 15.89
N ASN A 236 -2.82 -10.42 15.04
CA ASN A 236 -3.11 -10.47 13.62
C ASN A 236 -2.37 -11.65 12.96
N LYS A 237 -1.12 -11.88 13.36
CA LYS A 237 -0.29 -12.97 12.86
C LYS A 237 -0.85 -14.33 13.23
N VAL A 238 -1.26 -14.52 14.47
CA VAL A 238 -1.89 -15.77 14.92
C VAL A 238 -3.21 -16.00 14.19
N SER A 239 -4.06 -14.97 14.05
CA SER A 239 -5.33 -15.07 13.33
C SER A 239 -5.13 -15.44 11.86
N SER A 240 -4.17 -14.81 11.17
CA SER A 240 -3.89 -15.08 9.76
C SER A 240 -3.40 -16.50 9.52
N LEU A 241 -2.64 -17.08 10.45
CA LEU A 241 -2.25 -18.47 10.41
C LEU A 241 -3.44 -19.41 10.67
N GLY A 242 -4.32 -19.06 11.60
CA GLY A 242 -5.51 -19.87 11.93
C GLY A 242 -6.43 -20.10 10.75
N TYR A 243 -6.56 -19.13 9.83
CA TYR A 243 -7.38 -19.28 8.62
C TYR A 243 -6.91 -20.38 7.66
N ARG A 244 -5.65 -20.81 7.75
CA ARG A 244 -5.11 -21.91 6.92
C ARG A 244 -5.63 -23.29 7.33
N PHE A 245 -6.10 -23.43 8.57
CA PHE A 245 -6.53 -24.72 9.13
C PHE A 245 -8.05 -24.90 9.16
N LEU A 246 -8.82 -23.87 8.83
CA LEU A 246 -10.27 -23.91 8.83
C LEU A 246 -10.84 -24.00 7.41
N PRO A 247 -11.92 -24.76 7.19
CA PRO A 247 -12.62 -24.73 5.90
C PRO A 247 -13.07 -23.31 5.54
N ARG A 248 -12.86 -22.92 4.28
CA ARG A 248 -13.21 -21.56 3.81
C ARG A 248 -14.68 -21.19 4.04
N SER A 249 -15.59 -22.15 3.99
CA SER A 249 -17.02 -21.97 4.27
C SER A 249 -17.31 -21.59 5.73
N VAL A 250 -16.54 -22.12 6.68
CA VAL A 250 -16.66 -21.79 8.11
C VAL A 250 -16.15 -20.38 8.36
N ILE A 251 -15.01 -20.03 7.74
CA ILE A 251 -14.42 -18.69 7.84
C ILE A 251 -15.37 -17.64 7.26
N ALA A 252 -15.94 -17.90 6.07
CA ALA A 252 -16.87 -16.99 5.41
C ALA A 252 -18.14 -16.73 6.25
N ARG A 253 -18.67 -17.77 6.90
CA ARG A 253 -19.82 -17.63 7.82
C ARG A 253 -19.45 -16.84 9.07
N GLY A 254 -18.30 -17.11 9.66
CA GLY A 254 -17.78 -16.41 10.85
C GLY A 254 -17.49 -14.95 10.59
N SER A 255 -16.89 -14.60 9.44
CA SER A 255 -16.67 -13.21 9.04
C SER A 255 -17.97 -12.45 8.85
N GLY A 256 -19.00 -13.10 8.25
CA GLY A 256 -20.33 -12.51 8.09
C GLY A 256 -21.05 -12.25 9.41
N TRP A 257 -20.75 -13.00 10.45
CA TRP A 257 -21.32 -12.81 11.78
C TRP A 257 -20.69 -11.62 12.51
N SER A 258 -19.39 -11.45 12.36
CA SER A 258 -18.62 -10.37 12.99
C SER A 258 -18.85 -8.99 12.36
N VAL A 259 -19.38 -8.95 11.13
CA VAL A 259 -19.55 -7.72 10.32
C VAL A 259 -21.01 -7.39 10.05
N ARG A 260 -21.98 -8.13 10.63
CA ARG A 260 -23.39 -7.76 10.54
C ARG A 260 -23.57 -6.40 11.21
N ALA A 261 -23.82 -5.38 10.37
CA ALA A 261 -24.34 -4.10 10.82
C ALA A 261 -25.61 -4.37 11.66
N ARG A 262 -25.59 -3.91 12.91
CA ARG A 262 -26.80 -3.79 13.70
C ARG A 262 -27.62 -2.62 13.18
#